data_0608874a58ead4c586a09c80771f1dce
#
_entry.id   0608874a58ead4c586a09c80771f1dce
#
_cell.length_a   1.000
_cell.length_b   1.000
_cell.length_c   1.000
_cell.angle_alpha   90.00
_cell.angle_beta   90.00
_cell.angle_gamma   90.00
#
_symmetry.space_group_name_H-M   'P 1'
#
loop_
_entity.id
_entity.type
_entity.pdbx_description
1 polymer ?
#
loop_
_entity_poly.entity_id
_entity_poly.type
_entity_poly.pdbx_seq_one_letter_code
_entity_poly.pdbx_strand_id
1 'polypeptide(L)'
;MVDGGRNWDRVHRFFSYGTEQVQISMDTAPGALGELDGRLVTAGAEGVTLYDKDGKVSFLAAASLTSPVVQGDGGYILAYDAGGTTIVLLDGKGEVRWEGSLPGPVYDADLTEDGYLCYVSAGSAVKSELQLLDREQRSVFAVHGATRYFTGCAAAPGGGAVCAVSLEERDGAVSSVAVVYRTDREDPVAEVDLGNQVIFDLQFWGKSWICALGEEELLVFNTKGEILGRYDAGGVTDFDLGGDGFAALVLPGSGGQTLVTVNAKGEELGRLALTGGVTDVSVRGKYVAFLAGQTCTIAGKKLEPWFSTQEVGSATQVQACTNGAAYLVSGRSALRVLP
;
A
#
# COMPACT_ATOMS: atom_id res chain seq x y z
N MET A 1 4.27 31.65 -11.24
CA MET A 1 5.09 30.78 -10.37
C MET A 1 5.46 29.57 -11.21
N VAL A 2 6.74 29.44 -11.53
CA VAL A 2 7.26 28.48 -12.50
C VAL A 2 7.31 27.11 -11.86
N ASP A 3 6.72 26.13 -12.55
CA ASP A 3 6.67 24.71 -12.22
C ASP A 3 8.10 24.12 -12.09
N GLY A 4 8.71 24.28 -10.92
CA GLY A 4 10.11 23.90 -10.66
C GLY A 4 10.36 22.38 -10.64
N GLY A 5 9.31 21.56 -10.47
CA GLY A 5 9.44 20.10 -10.38
C GLY A 5 9.74 19.44 -11.74
N ARG A 6 9.08 19.88 -12.82
CA ARG A 6 9.28 19.31 -14.16
C ARG A 6 10.67 19.52 -14.73
N ASN A 7 11.34 20.60 -14.37
CA ASN A 7 12.70 20.86 -14.86
C ASN A 7 13.77 20.04 -14.11
N TRP A 8 13.60 19.78 -12.83
CA TRP A 8 14.52 18.92 -12.07
C TRP A 8 14.46 17.47 -12.53
N ASP A 9 13.27 16.92 -12.76
CA ASP A 9 13.10 15.56 -13.28
C ASP A 9 13.69 15.38 -14.69
N ARG A 10 13.61 16.42 -15.54
CA ARG A 10 14.25 16.44 -16.85
C ARG A 10 15.78 16.55 -16.76
N VAL A 11 16.29 17.32 -15.85
CA VAL A 11 17.74 17.47 -15.61
C VAL A 11 18.32 16.20 -15.02
N HIS A 12 17.63 15.55 -14.06
CA HIS A 12 18.04 14.25 -13.56
C HIS A 12 18.09 13.17 -14.66
N ARG A 13 17.08 13.12 -15.54
CA ARG A 13 17.08 12.20 -16.70
C ARG A 13 18.21 12.46 -17.68
N PHE A 14 18.66 13.69 -17.82
CA PHE A 14 19.74 14.03 -18.76
C PHE A 14 21.13 13.63 -18.24
N PHE A 15 21.29 13.50 -16.93
CA PHE A 15 22.56 13.13 -16.27
C PHE A 15 22.59 11.69 -15.76
N SER A 16 21.47 10.97 -15.77
CA SER A 16 21.36 9.56 -15.33
C SER A 16 21.41 8.57 -16.51
N TYR A 17 22.18 8.83 -17.54
CA TYR A 17 22.50 7.84 -18.55
C TYR A 17 23.56 6.87 -18.02
N GLY A 18 23.14 5.98 -17.15
CA GLY A 18 23.86 4.87 -16.63
C GLY A 18 22.95 4.22 -15.60
N THR A 19 22.35 3.12 -15.95
CA THR A 19 21.59 2.27 -15.04
C THR A 19 22.50 1.92 -13.86
N GLU A 20 22.36 2.62 -12.74
CA GLU A 20 23.01 2.19 -11.51
C GLU A 20 22.25 0.96 -11.05
N GLN A 21 22.79 -0.21 -11.38
CA GLN A 21 22.25 -1.48 -10.96
C GLN A 21 22.95 -1.90 -9.67
N VAL A 22 22.19 -2.04 -8.61
CA VAL A 22 22.70 -2.60 -7.35
C VAL A 22 22.03 -3.94 -7.12
N GLN A 23 22.84 -4.98 -7.05
CA GLN A 23 22.36 -6.32 -6.72
C GLN A 23 22.38 -6.54 -5.20
N ILE A 24 21.26 -7.01 -4.67
CA ILE A 24 21.05 -7.34 -3.26
C ILE A 24 20.95 -8.85 -3.14
N SER A 25 21.70 -9.44 -2.21
CA SER A 25 21.54 -10.84 -1.82
C SER A 25 20.87 -10.91 -0.46
N MET A 26 19.86 -11.74 -0.34
CA MET A 26 19.06 -11.93 0.86
C MET A 26 19.28 -13.35 1.41
N ASP A 27 19.30 -13.50 2.72
CA ASP A 27 19.47 -14.82 3.36
C ASP A 27 18.22 -15.71 3.12
N THR A 28 17.03 -15.10 3.16
CA THR A 28 15.74 -15.76 2.90
C THR A 28 14.96 -15.02 1.84
N ALA A 29 14.07 -15.72 1.15
CA ALA A 29 13.11 -15.07 0.26
C ALA A 29 12.11 -14.24 1.10
N PRO A 30 11.87 -12.97 0.74
CA PRO A 30 10.92 -12.14 1.48
C PRO A 30 9.49 -12.63 1.29
N GLY A 31 8.68 -12.53 2.33
CA GLY A 31 7.23 -12.72 2.27
C GLY A 31 6.49 -11.45 1.88
N ALA A 32 7.05 -10.28 2.19
CA ALA A 32 6.52 -8.99 1.80
C ALA A 32 7.63 -7.98 1.48
N LEU A 33 7.30 -7.03 0.62
CA LEU A 33 8.17 -5.95 0.18
C LEU A 33 7.57 -4.60 0.58
N GLY A 34 8.44 -3.66 0.89
CA GLY A 34 8.11 -2.27 1.11
C GLY A 34 9.29 -1.38 0.76
N GLU A 35 9.12 -0.09 0.91
CA GLU A 35 10.19 0.88 0.72
C GLU A 35 10.20 1.92 1.83
N LEU A 36 11.36 2.45 2.15
CA LEU A 36 11.53 3.61 3.04
C LEU A 36 12.60 4.54 2.48
N ASP A 37 12.18 5.74 2.05
CA ASP A 37 13.08 6.76 1.47
C ASP A 37 13.94 6.22 0.30
N GLY A 38 13.33 5.41 -0.57
CA GLY A 38 14.00 4.79 -1.72
C GLY A 38 14.90 3.61 -1.39
N ARG A 39 14.80 3.06 -0.19
CA ARG A 39 15.51 1.88 0.29
C ARG A 39 14.56 0.69 0.39
N LEU A 40 15.04 -0.51 0.04
CA LEU A 40 14.24 -1.73 0.11
C LEU A 40 14.01 -2.14 1.56
N VAL A 41 12.76 -2.39 1.89
CA VAL A 41 12.34 -3.07 3.12
C VAL A 41 11.82 -4.45 2.75
N THR A 42 12.22 -5.47 3.49
CA THR A 42 11.67 -6.81 3.35
C THR A 42 11.18 -7.31 4.70
N ALA A 43 10.09 -8.08 4.69
CA ALA A 43 9.61 -8.78 5.87
C ALA A 43 9.45 -10.27 5.58
N GLY A 44 9.73 -11.10 6.57
CA GLY A 44 9.64 -12.55 6.49
C GLY A 44 9.66 -13.19 7.87
N ALA A 45 9.83 -14.52 7.90
CA ALA A 45 9.78 -15.30 9.14
C ALA A 45 10.82 -14.88 10.19
N GLU A 46 11.96 -14.32 9.76
CA GLU A 46 13.05 -13.88 10.65
C GLU A 46 12.87 -12.44 11.15
N GLY A 47 11.98 -11.68 10.53
CA GLY A 47 11.70 -10.29 10.88
C GLY A 47 11.72 -9.34 9.71
N VAL A 48 12.10 -8.09 9.99
CA VAL A 48 12.12 -6.97 9.06
C VAL A 48 13.54 -6.55 8.78
N THR A 49 13.91 -6.49 7.50
CA THR A 49 15.24 -6.05 7.05
C THR A 49 15.11 -4.78 6.22
N LEU A 50 15.92 -3.78 6.53
CA LEU A 50 16.14 -2.60 5.70
C LEU A 50 17.50 -2.73 5.00
N TYR A 51 17.53 -2.55 3.69
CA TYR A 51 18.75 -2.47 2.89
C TYR A 51 19.06 -1.02 2.55
N ASP A 52 20.33 -0.66 2.57
CA ASP A 52 20.76 0.66 2.10
C ASP A 52 20.75 0.74 0.55
N LYS A 53 21.05 1.92 0.03
CA LYS A 53 21.09 2.14 -1.43
C LYS A 53 22.19 1.33 -2.15
N ASP A 54 23.19 0.87 -1.43
CA ASP A 54 24.29 0.05 -1.95
C ASP A 54 23.99 -1.46 -1.81
N GLY A 55 22.80 -1.83 -1.34
CA GLY A 55 22.32 -3.20 -1.19
C GLY A 55 22.82 -3.92 0.07
N LYS A 56 23.40 -3.20 1.02
CA LYS A 56 23.86 -3.76 2.29
C LYS A 56 22.74 -3.68 3.33
N VAL A 57 22.71 -4.66 4.23
CA VAL A 57 21.81 -4.65 5.37
C VAL A 57 22.14 -3.47 6.29
N SER A 58 21.18 -2.54 6.42
CA SER A 58 21.25 -1.46 7.40
C SER A 58 20.90 -1.98 8.79
N PHE A 59 19.86 -2.78 8.89
CA PHE A 59 19.47 -3.52 10.09
C PHE A 59 18.60 -4.72 9.77
N LEU A 60 18.53 -5.66 10.72
CA LEU A 60 17.53 -6.72 10.81
C LEU A 60 16.87 -6.62 12.19
N ALA A 61 15.58 -6.35 12.24
CA ALA A 61 14.78 -6.37 13.45
C ALA A 61 13.99 -7.69 13.52
N ALA A 62 14.25 -8.49 14.55
CA ALA A 62 13.60 -9.78 14.72
C ALA A 62 12.10 -9.58 15.02
N ALA A 63 11.26 -10.28 14.29
CA ALA A 63 9.82 -10.38 14.52
C ALA A 63 9.33 -11.72 13.98
N SER A 64 8.37 -12.35 14.65
CA SER A 64 7.79 -13.61 14.18
C SER A 64 6.60 -13.31 13.28
N LEU A 65 6.79 -13.44 11.97
CA LEU A 65 5.80 -13.12 10.95
C LEU A 65 5.60 -14.33 10.04
N THR A 66 4.39 -14.87 10.01
CA THR A 66 4.01 -16.02 9.16
C THR A 66 3.42 -15.55 7.83
N SER A 67 2.56 -14.55 7.89
CA SER A 67 1.95 -13.87 6.74
C SER A 67 2.28 -12.38 6.82
N PRO A 68 3.55 -12.02 6.54
CA PRO A 68 4.02 -10.66 6.75
C PRO A 68 3.35 -9.67 5.81
N VAL A 69 3.03 -8.50 6.34
CA VAL A 69 2.74 -7.28 5.58
C VAL A 69 3.71 -6.22 6.07
N VAL A 70 4.24 -5.41 5.16
CA VAL A 70 5.17 -4.34 5.50
C VAL A 70 4.88 -3.06 4.72
N GLN A 71 4.92 -1.95 5.40
CA GLN A 71 4.75 -0.61 4.84
C GLN A 71 5.83 0.32 5.40
N GLY A 72 6.44 1.13 4.54
CA GLY A 72 7.36 2.17 4.98
C GLY A 72 6.82 3.55 4.64
N ASP A 73 6.71 4.42 5.63
CA ASP A 73 6.28 5.80 5.44
C ASP A 73 6.75 6.71 6.58
N GLY A 74 6.89 8.00 6.31
CA GLY A 74 7.18 9.02 7.32
C GLY A 74 8.44 8.78 8.17
N GLY A 75 9.41 8.01 7.68
CA GLY A 75 10.60 7.63 8.43
C GLY A 75 10.42 6.42 9.35
N TYR A 76 9.26 5.73 9.25
CA TYR A 76 8.92 4.53 10.02
C TYR A 76 8.67 3.34 9.10
N ILE A 77 8.76 2.15 9.67
CA ILE A 77 8.40 0.88 9.04
C ILE A 77 7.39 0.19 9.95
N LEU A 78 6.21 -0.01 9.43
CA LEU A 78 5.19 -0.87 10.00
C LEU A 78 5.36 -2.27 9.44
N ALA A 79 5.36 -3.29 10.31
CA ALA A 79 5.22 -4.67 9.89
C ALA A 79 4.25 -5.41 10.80
N TYR A 80 3.44 -6.28 10.23
CA TYR A 80 2.52 -7.11 11.00
C TYR A 80 2.31 -8.47 10.36
N ASP A 81 1.84 -9.41 11.17
CA ASP A 81 1.47 -10.75 10.74
C ASP A 81 -0.04 -10.80 10.47
N ALA A 82 -0.44 -10.80 9.20
CA ALA A 82 -1.85 -10.80 8.82
C ALA A 82 -2.52 -12.11 9.28
N GLY A 83 -3.53 -12.00 10.15
CA GLY A 83 -4.15 -13.14 10.82
C GLY A 83 -3.39 -13.68 12.02
N GLY A 84 -2.19 -13.16 12.31
CA GLY A 84 -1.42 -13.39 13.54
C GLY A 84 -1.66 -12.29 14.58
N THR A 85 -0.85 -12.26 15.63
CA THR A 85 -1.00 -11.31 16.75
C THR A 85 0.14 -10.31 16.88
N THR A 86 1.12 -10.40 15.99
CA THR A 86 2.33 -9.56 16.02
C THR A 86 2.13 -8.32 15.14
N ILE A 87 2.46 -7.17 15.70
CA ILE A 87 2.53 -5.90 14.98
C ILE A 87 3.68 -5.08 15.55
N VAL A 88 4.53 -4.52 14.72
CA VAL A 88 5.70 -3.76 15.12
C VAL A 88 5.87 -2.49 14.29
N LEU A 89 6.21 -1.39 14.96
CA LEU A 89 6.61 -0.14 14.34
C LEU A 89 8.09 0.11 14.65
N LEU A 90 8.89 0.24 13.60
CA LEU A 90 10.31 0.51 13.65
C LEU A 90 10.58 1.93 13.13
N ASP A 91 11.65 2.56 13.58
CA ASP A 91 12.18 3.73 12.90
C ASP A 91 13.18 3.34 11.79
N GLY A 92 13.61 4.33 11.01
CA GLY A 92 14.55 4.11 9.90
C GLY A 92 15.96 3.66 10.32
N LYS A 93 16.21 3.47 11.63
CA LYS A 93 17.45 2.91 12.21
C LYS A 93 17.25 1.48 12.73
N GLY A 94 16.00 0.98 12.73
CA GLY A 94 15.66 -0.34 13.23
C GLY A 94 15.36 -0.38 14.73
N GLU A 95 15.22 0.78 15.37
CA GLU A 95 14.79 0.83 16.77
C GLU A 95 13.27 0.58 16.82
N VAL A 96 12.87 -0.35 17.70
CA VAL A 96 11.44 -0.61 17.97
C VAL A 96 10.85 0.61 18.65
N ARG A 97 9.92 1.28 17.96
CA ARG A 97 9.20 2.43 18.49
C ARG A 97 7.94 1.99 19.24
N TRP A 98 7.33 0.94 18.74
CA TRP A 98 6.17 0.32 19.36
C TRP A 98 6.05 -1.14 18.92
N GLU A 99 5.62 -1.99 19.82
CA GLU A 99 5.32 -3.39 19.56
C GLU A 99 4.03 -3.76 20.28
N GLY A 100 3.10 -4.37 19.55
CA GLY A 100 1.84 -4.87 20.07
C GLY A 100 1.81 -6.39 20.03
N SER A 101 1.51 -7.00 21.19
CA SER A 101 1.06 -8.38 21.25
C SER A 101 -0.45 -8.35 21.51
N LEU A 102 -1.23 -8.46 20.43
CA LEU A 102 -2.66 -8.25 20.48
C LEU A 102 -3.39 -9.49 21.00
N PRO A 103 -4.57 -9.32 21.62
CA PRO A 103 -5.33 -10.44 22.19
C PRO A 103 -5.92 -11.36 21.11
N GLY A 104 -5.94 -10.91 19.87
CA GLY A 104 -6.46 -11.65 18.71
C GLY A 104 -5.78 -11.26 17.42
N PRO A 105 -6.13 -11.92 16.31
CA PRO A 105 -5.53 -11.67 15.01
C PRO A 105 -5.61 -10.21 14.56
N VAL A 106 -4.50 -9.71 13.96
CA VAL A 106 -4.48 -8.46 13.19
C VAL A 106 -5.10 -8.75 11.85
N TYR A 107 -6.11 -7.98 11.48
CA TYR A 107 -6.74 -8.10 10.16
C TYR A 107 -6.10 -7.16 9.17
N ASP A 108 -5.80 -5.92 9.61
CA ASP A 108 -5.21 -4.89 8.77
C ASP A 108 -4.54 -3.81 9.64
N ALA A 109 -3.55 -3.11 9.05
CA ALA A 109 -2.94 -1.95 9.68
C ALA A 109 -2.38 -1.00 8.63
N ASP A 110 -2.47 0.31 8.89
CA ASP A 110 -2.04 1.38 8.00
C ASP A 110 -1.18 2.41 8.76
N LEU A 111 -0.13 2.87 8.09
CA LEU A 111 0.82 3.85 8.59
C LEU A 111 0.78 5.11 7.74
N THR A 112 0.48 6.23 8.35
CA THR A 112 0.47 7.52 7.65
C THR A 112 1.88 8.10 7.46
N GLU A 113 2.04 8.96 6.45
CA GLU A 113 3.29 9.66 6.14
C GLU A 113 3.85 10.50 7.32
N ASP A 114 3.01 10.83 8.27
CA ASP A 114 3.39 11.59 9.46
C ASP A 114 3.39 10.77 10.76
N GLY A 115 3.35 9.42 10.65
CA GLY A 115 3.65 8.49 11.73
C GLY A 115 2.47 8.14 12.65
N TYR A 116 1.22 8.37 12.22
CA TYR A 116 0.06 7.78 12.88
C TYR A 116 -0.08 6.33 12.41
N LEU A 117 -0.38 5.43 13.35
CA LEU A 117 -0.62 4.01 13.09
C LEU A 117 -2.06 3.67 13.42
N CYS A 118 -2.82 3.20 12.45
CA CYS A 118 -4.11 2.61 12.72
C CYS A 118 -4.06 1.11 12.47
N TYR A 119 -4.84 0.33 13.25
CA TYR A 119 -4.96 -1.10 13.02
C TYR A 119 -6.33 -1.63 13.43
N VAL A 120 -6.71 -2.73 12.83
CA VAL A 120 -7.90 -3.51 13.16
C VAL A 120 -7.47 -4.91 13.60
N SER A 121 -8.02 -5.38 14.73
CA SER A 121 -7.77 -6.72 15.22
C SER A 121 -9.05 -7.37 15.76
N ALA A 122 -9.02 -8.68 15.96
CA ALA A 122 -10.06 -9.35 16.72
C ALA A 122 -10.05 -8.84 18.18
N GLY A 123 -11.22 -8.57 18.71
CA GLY A 123 -11.37 -8.18 20.10
C GLY A 123 -11.48 -9.40 21.04
N SER A 124 -11.08 -9.24 22.29
CA SER A 124 -11.19 -10.30 23.30
C SER A 124 -12.62 -10.48 23.83
N ALA A 125 -13.39 -9.40 23.90
CA ALA A 125 -14.78 -9.38 24.40
C ALA A 125 -15.77 -8.79 23.39
N VAL A 126 -15.28 -8.32 22.26
CA VAL A 126 -16.04 -7.73 21.15
C VAL A 126 -15.63 -8.41 19.85
N LYS A 127 -16.36 -8.17 18.76
CA LYS A 127 -16.07 -8.80 17.46
C LYS A 127 -14.75 -8.34 16.88
N SER A 128 -14.49 -7.03 16.94
CA SER A 128 -13.27 -6.43 16.45
C SER A 128 -12.96 -5.13 17.20
N GLU A 129 -11.72 -4.69 17.11
CA GLU A 129 -11.22 -3.44 17.67
C GLU A 129 -10.50 -2.64 16.58
N LEU A 130 -10.83 -1.35 16.48
CA LEU A 130 -10.12 -0.37 15.68
C LEU A 130 -9.35 0.54 16.62
N GLN A 131 -8.06 0.73 16.38
CA GLN A 131 -7.20 1.58 17.19
C GLN A 131 -6.46 2.58 16.29
N LEU A 132 -6.28 3.80 16.78
CA LEU A 132 -5.36 4.78 16.20
C LEU A 132 -4.37 5.23 17.26
N LEU A 133 -3.09 5.10 16.94
CA LEU A 133 -1.97 5.58 17.75
C LEU A 133 -1.39 6.86 17.12
N ASP A 134 -0.98 7.80 17.97
CA ASP A 134 -0.26 8.99 17.51
C ASP A 134 1.24 8.70 17.25
N ARG A 135 2.00 9.72 16.88
CA ARG A 135 3.45 9.63 16.62
C ARG A 135 4.27 9.18 17.81
N GLU A 136 3.76 9.39 19.02
CA GLU A 136 4.36 8.93 20.27
C GLU A 136 3.81 7.57 20.72
N GLN A 137 3.06 6.90 19.83
CA GLN A 137 2.43 5.59 20.00
C GLN A 137 1.43 5.52 21.17
N ARG A 138 0.81 6.66 21.48
CA ARG A 138 -0.30 6.71 22.44
C ARG A 138 -1.62 6.48 21.71
N SER A 139 -2.52 5.69 22.31
CA SER A 139 -3.86 5.55 21.76
C SER A 139 -4.62 6.89 21.84
N VAL A 140 -5.01 7.41 20.69
CA VAL A 140 -5.75 8.68 20.57
C VAL A 140 -7.19 8.48 20.13
N PHE A 141 -7.49 7.30 19.58
CA PHE A 141 -8.84 6.92 19.19
C PHE A 141 -9.00 5.41 19.19
N ALA A 142 -10.16 4.93 19.67
CA ALA A 142 -10.48 3.51 19.68
C ALA A 142 -11.98 3.28 19.45
N VAL A 143 -12.32 2.22 18.72
CA VAL A 143 -13.69 1.73 18.56
C VAL A 143 -13.74 0.25 18.93
N HIS A 144 -14.61 -0.09 19.87
CA HIS A 144 -14.89 -1.48 20.23
C HIS A 144 -16.13 -1.97 19.48
N GLY A 145 -15.92 -2.71 18.41
CA GLY A 145 -16.96 -3.21 17.51
C GLY A 145 -17.76 -4.36 18.13
N ALA A 146 -18.70 -4.05 19.03
CA ALA A 146 -19.54 -5.07 19.65
C ALA A 146 -20.42 -5.82 18.64
N THR A 147 -20.90 -5.12 17.61
CA THR A 147 -21.79 -5.66 16.58
C THR A 147 -21.14 -5.68 15.18
N ARG A 148 -20.03 -4.97 14.98
CA ARG A 148 -19.35 -4.80 13.69
C ARG A 148 -18.12 -5.69 13.60
N TYR A 149 -17.89 -6.27 12.42
CA TYR A 149 -16.65 -6.94 12.05
C TYR A 149 -15.84 -5.99 11.15
N PHE A 150 -14.88 -5.29 11.73
CA PHE A 150 -13.93 -4.53 10.95
C PHE A 150 -12.88 -5.45 10.32
N THR A 151 -12.63 -5.29 9.04
CA THR A 151 -11.70 -6.12 8.26
C THR A 151 -10.57 -5.34 7.61
N GLY A 152 -10.71 -4.01 7.52
CA GLY A 152 -9.71 -3.12 6.96
C GLY A 152 -9.78 -1.75 7.63
N CYS A 153 -8.69 -0.99 7.58
CA CYS A 153 -8.63 0.37 8.12
C CYS A 153 -7.62 1.23 7.37
N ALA A 154 -7.86 2.53 7.38
CA ALA A 154 -6.91 3.53 6.95
C ALA A 154 -7.05 4.79 7.80
N ALA A 155 -5.95 5.54 8.00
CA ALA A 155 -5.95 6.78 8.74
C ALA A 155 -5.60 7.99 7.85
N ALA A 156 -6.24 9.11 8.12
CA ALA A 156 -5.87 10.37 7.47
C ALA A 156 -4.56 10.90 8.03
N PRO A 157 -3.64 11.45 7.20
CA PRO A 157 -2.50 12.21 7.68
C PRO A 157 -2.92 13.30 8.67
N GLY A 158 -2.26 13.37 9.83
CA GLY A 158 -2.63 14.23 10.95
C GLY A 158 -3.57 13.59 11.96
N GLY A 159 -3.99 12.34 11.75
CA GLY A 159 -4.79 11.56 12.70
C GLY A 159 -6.20 12.11 12.97
N GLY A 160 -6.71 13.02 12.13
CA GLY A 160 -8.01 13.68 12.34
C GLY A 160 -9.22 12.83 11.92
N ALA A 161 -9.01 11.78 11.14
CA ALA A 161 -10.04 10.85 10.69
C ALA A 161 -9.47 9.44 10.52
N VAL A 162 -10.32 8.44 10.69
CA VAL A 162 -10.05 7.03 10.41
C VAL A 162 -11.24 6.46 9.64
N CYS A 163 -10.97 5.62 8.67
CA CYS A 163 -11.99 4.83 7.99
C CYS A 163 -11.75 3.35 8.28
N ALA A 164 -12.80 2.61 8.56
CA ALA A 164 -12.75 1.16 8.66
C ALA A 164 -13.77 0.51 7.74
N VAL A 165 -13.42 -0.64 7.18
CA VAL A 165 -14.37 -1.49 6.45
C VAL A 165 -15.02 -2.44 7.43
N SER A 166 -16.35 -2.44 7.48
CA SER A 166 -17.17 -3.36 8.26
C SER A 166 -17.88 -4.35 7.34
N LEU A 167 -17.83 -5.62 7.68
CA LEU A 167 -18.72 -6.63 7.08
C LEU A 167 -20.03 -6.69 7.83
N GLU A 168 -21.12 -6.65 7.10
CA GLU A 168 -22.49 -6.71 7.59
C GLU A 168 -23.30 -7.76 6.83
N GLU A 169 -24.25 -8.39 7.51
CA GLU A 169 -25.24 -9.21 6.81
C GLU A 169 -26.45 -8.35 6.49
N ARG A 170 -26.82 -8.27 5.22
CA ARG A 170 -28.00 -7.56 4.71
C ARG A 170 -28.77 -8.49 3.78
N ASP A 171 -30.02 -8.76 4.11
CA ASP A 171 -30.92 -9.60 3.29
C ASP A 171 -30.35 -10.99 2.95
N GLY A 172 -29.54 -11.58 3.85
CA GLY A 172 -28.91 -12.87 3.66
C GLY A 172 -27.64 -12.85 2.80
N ALA A 173 -27.15 -11.69 2.42
CA ALA A 173 -25.89 -11.48 1.73
C ALA A 173 -24.89 -10.72 2.61
N VAL A 174 -23.58 -10.98 2.40
CA VAL A 174 -22.53 -10.19 3.04
C VAL A 174 -22.35 -8.90 2.23
N SER A 175 -22.37 -7.77 2.94
CA SER A 175 -22.16 -6.44 2.39
C SER A 175 -20.99 -5.77 3.11
N SER A 176 -20.19 -5.00 2.38
CA SER A 176 -19.14 -4.17 2.94
C SER A 176 -19.62 -2.73 3.12
N VAL A 177 -19.28 -2.15 4.26
CA VAL A 177 -19.62 -0.76 4.60
C VAL A 177 -18.35 -0.05 5.07
N ALA A 178 -18.01 1.07 4.46
CA ALA A 178 -16.98 1.96 4.99
C ALA A 178 -17.58 2.83 6.08
N VAL A 179 -16.98 2.81 7.25
CA VAL A 179 -17.38 3.59 8.42
C VAL A 179 -16.32 4.63 8.70
N VAL A 180 -16.67 5.89 8.57
CA VAL A 180 -15.75 7.02 8.77
C VAL A 180 -15.94 7.63 10.15
N TYR A 181 -14.87 7.73 10.90
CA TYR A 181 -14.81 8.38 12.20
C TYR A 181 -13.95 9.65 12.14
N ARG A 182 -14.35 10.63 12.93
CA ARG A 182 -13.46 11.72 13.34
C ARG A 182 -12.93 11.40 14.73
N THR A 183 -11.65 11.62 14.93
CA THR A 183 -10.99 11.26 16.19
C THR A 183 -11.32 12.17 17.39
N ASP A 184 -12.10 13.25 17.15
CA ASP A 184 -12.62 14.15 18.17
C ASP A 184 -14.01 13.76 18.72
N ARG A 185 -14.59 12.63 18.28
CA ARG A 185 -15.91 12.11 18.69
C ARG A 185 -16.01 10.60 18.56
N GLU A 186 -16.92 10.00 19.32
CA GLU A 186 -17.11 8.55 19.36
C GLU A 186 -17.97 8.04 18.17
N ASP A 187 -19.01 8.78 17.80
CA ASP A 187 -19.93 8.36 16.75
C ASP A 187 -19.32 8.53 15.35
N PRO A 188 -19.61 7.60 14.42
CA PRO A 188 -19.20 7.74 13.03
C PRO A 188 -19.83 9.00 12.41
N VAL A 189 -19.10 9.63 11.52
CA VAL A 189 -19.57 10.83 10.78
C VAL A 189 -20.18 10.48 9.44
N ALA A 190 -19.85 9.31 8.90
CA ALA A 190 -20.42 8.79 7.67
C ALA A 190 -20.34 7.26 7.61
N GLU A 191 -21.28 6.68 6.89
CA GLU A 191 -21.28 5.29 6.47
C GLU A 191 -21.52 5.26 4.95
N VAL A 192 -20.67 4.55 4.23
CA VAL A 192 -20.73 4.42 2.77
C VAL A 192 -20.92 2.95 2.42
N ASP A 193 -22.01 2.66 1.72
CA ASP A 193 -22.26 1.32 1.21
C ASP A 193 -21.28 1.01 0.07
N LEU A 194 -20.46 -0.01 0.27
CA LEU A 194 -19.48 -0.50 -0.69
C LEU A 194 -20.01 -1.70 -1.51
N GLY A 195 -21.26 -2.09 -1.29
CA GLY A 195 -21.91 -3.19 -2.01
C GLY A 195 -21.63 -4.58 -1.43
N ASN A 196 -22.14 -5.60 -2.12
CA ASN A 196 -22.02 -6.99 -1.74
C ASN A 196 -20.69 -7.57 -2.29
N GLN A 197 -19.59 -7.02 -1.89
CA GLN A 197 -18.25 -7.41 -2.32
C GLN A 197 -17.26 -7.40 -1.15
N VAL A 198 -16.18 -8.14 -1.26
CA VAL A 198 -15.03 -8.04 -0.36
C VAL A 198 -14.19 -6.85 -0.78
N ILE A 199 -13.73 -6.06 0.19
CA ILE A 199 -12.80 -4.96 -0.05
C ILE A 199 -11.38 -5.51 0.13
N PHE A 200 -10.54 -5.32 -0.87
CA PHE A 200 -9.16 -5.78 -0.90
C PHE A 200 -8.22 -4.81 -0.21
N ASP A 201 -8.46 -3.51 -0.39
CA ASP A 201 -7.60 -2.46 0.16
C ASP A 201 -8.38 -1.15 0.36
N LEU A 202 -7.93 -0.36 1.31
CA LEU A 202 -8.50 0.92 1.71
C LEU A 202 -7.37 1.90 2.01
N GLN A 203 -7.36 3.06 1.35
CA GLN A 203 -6.34 4.08 1.57
C GLN A 203 -6.88 5.49 1.62
N PHE A 204 -6.28 6.35 2.44
CA PHE A 204 -6.49 7.78 2.35
C PHE A 204 -5.62 8.40 1.25
N TRP A 205 -6.25 9.11 0.32
CA TRP A 205 -5.56 9.99 -0.62
C TRP A 205 -5.58 11.43 -0.09
N GLY A 206 -4.51 11.79 0.60
CA GLY A 206 -4.44 13.01 1.39
C GLY A 206 -5.35 12.96 2.63
N LYS A 207 -5.85 14.11 3.10
CA LYS A 207 -6.55 14.20 4.40
C LYS A 207 -8.04 13.92 4.34
N SER A 208 -8.64 13.84 3.15
CA SER A 208 -10.10 13.90 3.03
C SER A 208 -10.69 12.91 2.06
N TRP A 209 -9.92 12.32 1.19
CA TRP A 209 -10.39 11.34 0.21
C TRP A 209 -9.99 9.94 0.63
N ILE A 210 -10.89 9.01 0.42
CA ILE A 210 -10.72 7.60 0.77
C ILE A 210 -10.98 6.81 -0.50
N CYS A 211 -10.02 5.96 -0.86
CA CYS A 211 -10.12 5.02 -1.96
C CYS A 211 -10.32 3.62 -1.39
N ALA A 212 -11.36 2.94 -1.80
CA ALA A 212 -11.65 1.55 -1.46
C ALA A 212 -11.70 0.74 -2.75
N LEU A 213 -10.92 -0.32 -2.83
CA LEU A 213 -10.95 -1.27 -3.94
C LEU A 213 -11.56 -2.58 -3.49
N GLY A 214 -12.60 -3.01 -4.18
CA GLY A 214 -13.25 -4.30 -3.98
C GLY A 214 -13.14 -5.21 -5.21
N GLU A 215 -13.85 -6.32 -5.15
CA GLU A 215 -13.86 -7.34 -6.22
C GLU A 215 -14.43 -6.81 -7.53
N GLU A 216 -15.38 -5.88 -7.45
CA GLU A 216 -16.15 -5.39 -8.61
C GLU A 216 -15.86 -3.93 -8.95
N GLU A 217 -15.60 -3.09 -7.94
CA GLU A 217 -15.39 -1.66 -8.19
C GLU A 217 -14.32 -1.03 -7.28
N LEU A 218 -13.69 0.01 -7.81
CA LEU A 218 -12.95 0.99 -7.06
C LEU A 218 -13.88 2.18 -6.78
N LEU A 219 -14.02 2.53 -5.51
CA LEU A 219 -14.86 3.62 -5.04
C LEU A 219 -14.02 4.67 -4.35
N VAL A 220 -14.19 5.93 -4.73
CA VAL A 220 -13.57 7.06 -4.03
C VAL A 220 -14.66 7.95 -3.44
N PHE A 221 -14.53 8.25 -2.15
CA PHE A 221 -15.45 9.09 -1.40
C PHE A 221 -14.68 9.99 -0.41
N ASN A 222 -15.35 10.99 0.13
CA ASN A 222 -14.72 11.87 1.11
C ASN A 222 -15.10 11.48 2.55
N THR A 223 -14.46 12.13 3.53
CA THR A 223 -14.73 11.91 4.96
C THR A 223 -16.15 12.27 5.42
N LYS A 224 -16.99 12.82 4.54
CA LYS A 224 -18.43 13.06 4.80
C LYS A 224 -19.32 11.98 4.19
N GLY A 225 -18.73 10.98 3.51
CA GLY A 225 -19.46 9.92 2.81
C GLY A 225 -19.96 10.32 1.41
N GLU A 226 -19.56 11.48 0.89
CA GLU A 226 -19.94 11.89 -0.46
C GLU A 226 -19.07 11.17 -1.48
N ILE A 227 -19.69 10.45 -2.42
CA ILE A 227 -19.00 9.70 -3.47
C ILE A 227 -18.45 10.70 -4.49
N LEU A 228 -17.16 10.58 -4.78
CA LEU A 228 -16.44 11.39 -5.75
C LEU A 228 -16.31 10.70 -7.10
N GLY A 229 -16.10 9.39 -7.10
CA GLY A 229 -15.93 8.60 -8.31
C GLY A 229 -16.10 7.11 -8.08
N ARG A 230 -16.42 6.41 -9.18
CA ARG A 230 -16.53 4.95 -9.26
C ARG A 230 -15.82 4.49 -10.53
N TYR A 231 -15.20 3.32 -10.47
CA TYR A 231 -14.60 2.68 -11.62
C TYR A 231 -14.84 1.17 -11.55
N ASP A 232 -15.28 0.58 -12.65
CA ASP A 232 -15.47 -0.86 -12.78
C ASP A 232 -14.11 -1.56 -12.72
N ALA A 233 -13.88 -2.33 -11.67
CA ALA A 233 -12.66 -3.08 -11.40
C ALA A 233 -12.89 -4.59 -11.48
N GLY A 234 -14.03 -5.03 -12.04
CA GLY A 234 -14.40 -6.44 -12.10
C GLY A 234 -13.33 -7.31 -12.72
N GLY A 235 -12.92 -8.34 -11.96
CA GLY A 235 -11.86 -9.26 -12.35
C GLY A 235 -10.44 -8.70 -12.21
N VAL A 236 -10.22 -7.67 -11.40
CA VAL A 236 -8.89 -7.16 -11.07
C VAL A 236 -8.00 -8.31 -10.58
N THR A 237 -6.79 -8.43 -11.16
CA THR A 237 -5.86 -9.51 -10.86
C THR A 237 -4.66 -9.05 -10.05
N ASP A 238 -4.36 -7.75 -10.12
CA ASP A 238 -3.30 -7.10 -9.35
C ASP A 238 -3.57 -5.60 -9.27
N PHE A 239 -3.08 -4.94 -8.24
CA PHE A 239 -3.34 -3.52 -8.02
C PHE A 239 -2.37 -2.89 -7.02
N ASP A 240 -2.31 -1.55 -7.02
CA ASP A 240 -1.69 -0.77 -5.96
C ASP A 240 -2.38 0.60 -5.86
N LEU A 241 -2.77 0.99 -4.64
CA LEU A 241 -3.43 2.26 -4.32
C LEU A 241 -2.47 3.35 -3.86
N GLY A 242 -1.15 3.07 -3.79
CA GLY A 242 -0.10 3.96 -3.24
C GLY A 242 0.24 5.19 -4.08
N GLY A 243 -0.58 5.55 -5.06
CA GLY A 243 -0.40 6.73 -5.90
C GLY A 243 -0.86 8.03 -5.25
N ASP A 244 -0.26 9.15 -5.68
CA ASP A 244 -0.68 10.51 -5.30
C ASP A 244 -2.04 10.85 -5.91
N GLY A 245 -3.12 10.32 -5.32
CA GLY A 245 -4.52 10.50 -5.76
C GLY A 245 -4.89 9.72 -7.01
N PHE A 246 -4.27 8.57 -7.23
CA PHE A 246 -4.63 7.59 -8.26
C PHE A 246 -4.26 6.16 -7.85
N ALA A 247 -4.96 5.19 -8.40
CA ALA A 247 -4.66 3.77 -8.28
C ALA A 247 -4.15 3.20 -9.60
N ALA A 248 -3.37 2.11 -9.56
CA ALA A 248 -3.07 1.26 -10.71
C ALA A 248 -3.80 -0.07 -10.55
N LEU A 249 -4.47 -0.52 -11.62
CA LEU A 249 -5.26 -1.74 -11.64
C LEU A 249 -4.86 -2.58 -12.84
N VAL A 250 -4.66 -3.87 -12.64
CA VAL A 250 -4.45 -4.87 -13.70
C VAL A 250 -5.76 -5.61 -13.93
N LEU A 251 -6.35 -5.39 -15.09
CA LEU A 251 -7.68 -5.89 -15.45
C LEU A 251 -7.60 -6.89 -16.61
N PRO A 252 -8.59 -7.80 -16.75
CA PRO A 252 -8.73 -8.61 -17.95
C PRO A 252 -8.84 -7.76 -19.21
N GLY A 253 -8.21 -8.19 -20.30
CA GLY A 253 -8.28 -7.55 -21.61
C GLY A 253 -8.54 -8.55 -22.74
N SER A 254 -8.95 -8.08 -23.91
CA SER A 254 -9.35 -8.89 -25.06
C SER A 254 -8.23 -9.73 -25.68
N GLY A 255 -7.00 -9.61 -25.24
CA GLY A 255 -5.85 -10.37 -25.76
C GLY A 255 -4.74 -10.56 -24.71
N GLY A 256 -5.08 -10.44 -23.44
CA GLY A 256 -4.16 -10.49 -22.31
C GLY A 256 -4.70 -9.71 -21.13
N GLN A 257 -3.87 -8.87 -20.53
CA GLN A 257 -4.27 -7.99 -19.44
C GLN A 257 -4.14 -6.52 -19.86
N THR A 258 -4.84 -5.66 -19.14
CA THR A 258 -4.76 -4.21 -19.32
C THR A 258 -4.38 -3.58 -17.99
N LEU A 259 -3.28 -2.84 -17.97
CA LEU A 259 -2.93 -1.97 -16.85
C LEU A 259 -3.61 -0.63 -17.06
N VAL A 260 -4.35 -0.16 -16.06
CA VAL A 260 -5.00 1.15 -16.05
C VAL A 260 -4.59 1.92 -14.82
N THR A 261 -4.59 3.24 -14.91
CA THR A 261 -4.51 4.13 -13.76
C THR A 261 -5.77 4.97 -13.67
N VAL A 262 -6.33 5.07 -12.46
CA VAL A 262 -7.64 5.69 -12.22
C VAL A 262 -7.52 6.78 -11.16
N ASN A 263 -8.08 7.95 -11.40
CA ASN A 263 -8.06 9.07 -10.46
C ASN A 263 -9.26 9.04 -9.48
N ALA A 264 -9.30 10.00 -8.57
CA ALA A 264 -10.35 10.11 -7.56
C ALA A 264 -11.77 10.34 -8.12
N LYS A 265 -11.91 10.70 -9.39
CA LYS A 265 -13.21 10.84 -10.05
C LYS A 265 -13.67 9.56 -10.77
N GLY A 266 -12.88 8.49 -10.70
CA GLY A 266 -13.12 7.28 -11.49
C GLY A 266 -12.75 7.43 -12.97
N GLU A 267 -11.93 8.43 -13.33
CA GLU A 267 -11.49 8.65 -14.71
C GLU A 267 -10.15 7.98 -14.95
N GLU A 268 -10.01 7.29 -16.09
CA GLU A 268 -8.73 6.74 -16.51
C GLU A 268 -7.75 7.87 -16.85
N LEU A 269 -6.54 7.77 -16.28
CA LEU A 269 -5.42 8.65 -16.59
C LEU A 269 -4.49 8.04 -17.65
N GLY A 270 -4.37 6.73 -17.65
CA GLY A 270 -3.57 5.93 -18.58
C GLY A 270 -4.17 4.54 -18.73
N ARG A 271 -4.00 3.97 -19.94
CA ARG A 271 -4.40 2.60 -20.28
C ARG A 271 -3.34 1.97 -21.16
N LEU A 272 -2.91 0.77 -20.81
CA LEU A 272 -1.88 0.03 -21.55
C LEU A 272 -2.30 -1.44 -21.68
N ALA A 273 -2.55 -1.89 -22.90
CA ALA A 273 -2.83 -3.30 -23.20
C ALA A 273 -1.50 -4.10 -23.26
N LEU A 274 -1.43 -5.20 -22.55
CA LEU A 274 -0.24 -6.03 -22.37
C LEU A 274 -0.53 -7.49 -22.75
N THR A 275 0.01 -7.92 -23.88
CA THR A 275 -0.21 -9.28 -24.42
C THR A 275 0.53 -10.36 -23.62
N GLY A 276 1.62 -10.03 -22.94
CA GLY A 276 2.44 -10.94 -22.15
C GLY A 276 1.97 -11.14 -20.69
N GLY A 277 0.87 -10.47 -20.31
CA GLY A 277 0.42 -10.39 -18.91
C GLY A 277 1.28 -9.50 -18.04
N VAL A 278 0.71 -9.04 -16.93
CA VAL A 278 1.39 -8.33 -15.85
C VAL A 278 1.66 -9.33 -14.73
N THR A 279 2.91 -9.43 -14.31
CA THR A 279 3.30 -10.33 -13.22
C THR A 279 3.11 -9.65 -11.87
N ASP A 280 3.40 -8.33 -11.81
CA ASP A 280 3.31 -7.54 -10.60
C ASP A 280 3.29 -6.03 -10.92
N VAL A 281 2.58 -5.25 -10.13
CA VAL A 281 2.53 -3.79 -10.21
C VAL A 281 2.73 -3.16 -8.85
N SER A 282 3.51 -2.09 -8.79
CA SER A 282 3.71 -1.30 -7.58
C SER A 282 3.68 0.19 -7.90
N VAL A 283 3.03 0.95 -7.03
CA VAL A 283 2.89 2.41 -7.15
C VAL A 283 3.43 3.10 -5.90
N ARG A 284 4.24 4.12 -6.11
CA ARG A 284 4.68 4.96 -5.00
C ARG A 284 4.71 6.42 -5.39
N GLY A 285 3.82 7.21 -4.79
CA GLY A 285 3.65 8.61 -5.15
C GLY A 285 3.25 8.77 -6.62
N LYS A 286 4.12 9.37 -7.43
CA LYS A 286 3.86 9.56 -8.88
C LYS A 286 4.37 8.44 -9.78
N TYR A 287 5.06 7.44 -9.22
CA TYR A 287 5.74 6.39 -9.97
C TYR A 287 4.91 5.11 -10.00
N VAL A 288 4.80 4.53 -11.19
CA VAL A 288 4.21 3.21 -11.43
C VAL A 288 5.32 2.32 -11.97
N ALA A 289 5.66 1.26 -11.24
CA ALA A 289 6.57 0.23 -11.71
C ALA A 289 5.80 -1.06 -11.96
N PHE A 290 6.03 -1.73 -13.07
CA PHE A 290 5.36 -2.99 -13.37
C PHE A 290 6.26 -3.97 -14.12
N LEU A 291 6.03 -5.24 -13.87
CA LEU A 291 6.63 -6.36 -14.57
C LEU A 291 5.63 -6.94 -15.58
N ALA A 292 6.00 -6.95 -16.86
CA ALA A 292 5.19 -7.54 -17.91
C ALA A 292 6.07 -8.39 -18.84
N GLY A 293 5.83 -9.69 -18.88
CA GLY A 293 6.67 -10.65 -19.58
C GLY A 293 8.11 -10.60 -19.08
N GLN A 294 9.05 -10.22 -19.95
CA GLN A 294 10.49 -10.11 -19.65
C GLN A 294 10.94 -8.63 -19.50
N THR A 295 10.01 -7.74 -19.16
CA THR A 295 10.31 -6.30 -19.11
C THR A 295 9.81 -5.69 -17.80
N CYS A 296 10.67 -4.94 -17.14
CA CYS A 296 10.27 -3.98 -16.11
C CYS A 296 10.15 -2.59 -16.73
N THR A 297 9.05 -1.93 -16.44
CA THR A 297 8.81 -0.54 -16.87
C THR A 297 8.53 0.34 -15.66
N ILE A 298 9.14 1.51 -15.61
CA ILE A 298 8.81 2.58 -14.69
C ILE A 298 8.16 3.71 -15.49
N ALA A 299 6.98 4.13 -15.08
CA ALA A 299 6.15 5.11 -15.76
C ALA A 299 5.55 6.11 -14.76
N GLY A 300 4.90 7.14 -15.28
CA GLY A 300 4.03 8.00 -14.50
C GLY A 300 2.57 7.57 -14.60
N LYS A 301 1.68 8.32 -13.95
CA LYS A 301 0.24 8.05 -13.91
C LYS A 301 -0.48 7.97 -15.26
N LYS A 302 0.15 8.40 -16.37
CA LYS A 302 -0.37 8.23 -17.73
C LYS A 302 0.15 6.97 -18.40
N LEU A 303 0.95 6.16 -17.70
CA LEU A 303 1.60 4.95 -18.19
C LEU A 303 2.55 5.20 -19.39
N GLU A 304 2.98 6.45 -19.58
CA GLU A 304 4.04 6.79 -20.52
C GLU A 304 5.37 6.33 -19.92
N PRO A 305 6.11 5.42 -20.57
CA PRO A 305 7.35 4.89 -20.03
C PRO A 305 8.40 5.99 -19.85
N TRP A 306 8.99 6.03 -18.66
CA TRP A 306 10.18 6.85 -18.39
C TRP A 306 11.45 6.02 -18.50
N PHE A 307 11.33 4.73 -18.15
CA PHE A 307 12.41 3.76 -18.20
C PHE A 307 11.84 2.38 -18.49
N SER A 308 12.57 1.55 -19.24
CA SER A 308 12.26 0.14 -19.43
C SER A 308 13.55 -0.65 -19.55
N THR A 309 13.57 -1.85 -18.95
CA THR A 309 14.71 -2.78 -19.05
C THR A 309 14.21 -4.21 -19.21
N GLN A 310 14.98 -5.01 -19.96
CA GLN A 310 14.80 -6.45 -20.10
C GLN A 310 15.74 -7.22 -19.17
N GLU A 311 16.57 -6.54 -18.41
CA GLU A 311 17.47 -7.15 -17.42
C GLU A 311 16.73 -7.47 -16.12
N VAL A 312 15.63 -8.21 -16.23
CA VAL A 312 14.75 -8.53 -15.09
C VAL A 312 15.06 -9.90 -14.48
N GLY A 313 15.88 -10.72 -15.17
CA GLY A 313 16.16 -12.11 -14.74
C GLY A 313 14.88 -12.90 -14.55
N SER A 314 14.74 -13.53 -13.38
CA SER A 314 13.54 -14.28 -12.96
C SER A 314 12.71 -13.49 -11.93
N ALA A 315 12.71 -12.17 -11.99
CA ALA A 315 11.93 -11.35 -11.07
C ALA A 315 10.43 -11.63 -11.19
N THR A 316 9.80 -11.80 -10.05
CA THR A 316 8.35 -12.03 -9.91
C THR A 316 7.65 -10.92 -9.16
N GLN A 317 8.41 -10.04 -8.50
CA GLN A 317 7.87 -8.91 -7.75
C GLN A 317 8.63 -7.64 -8.09
N VAL A 318 7.93 -6.51 -8.04
CA VAL A 318 8.50 -5.17 -8.21
C VAL A 318 8.06 -4.26 -7.06
N GLN A 319 8.99 -3.50 -6.50
CA GLN A 319 8.69 -2.46 -5.51
C GLN A 319 9.09 -1.10 -6.05
N ALA A 320 8.11 -0.25 -6.32
CA ALA A 320 8.34 1.15 -6.66
C ALA A 320 8.83 1.94 -5.45
N CYS A 321 9.63 2.97 -5.69
CA CYS A 321 10.15 3.83 -4.63
C CYS A 321 9.79 5.30 -4.86
N THR A 322 9.74 6.06 -3.77
CA THR A 322 9.44 7.50 -3.76
C THR A 322 10.42 8.33 -4.59
N ASN A 323 11.67 7.86 -4.76
CA ASN A 323 12.72 8.53 -5.56
C ASN A 323 12.73 8.11 -7.04
N GLY A 324 11.78 7.26 -7.48
CA GLY A 324 11.66 6.77 -8.85
C GLY A 324 12.49 5.54 -9.17
N ALA A 325 13.27 5.01 -8.25
CA ALA A 325 13.88 3.69 -8.38
C ALA A 325 12.80 2.59 -8.28
N ALA A 326 13.13 1.39 -8.73
CA ALA A 326 12.37 0.19 -8.44
C ALA A 326 13.31 -0.95 -8.04
N TYR A 327 12.83 -1.85 -7.22
CA TYR A 327 13.48 -3.10 -6.87
C TYR A 327 12.75 -4.25 -7.56
N LEU A 328 13.51 -5.06 -8.29
CA LEU A 328 13.03 -6.28 -8.96
C LEU A 328 13.46 -7.47 -8.10
N VAL A 329 12.50 -8.20 -7.57
CA VAL A 329 12.79 -9.27 -6.61
C VAL A 329 12.55 -10.64 -7.23
N SER A 330 13.53 -11.53 -7.03
CA SER A 330 13.54 -12.91 -7.50
C SER A 330 14.08 -13.83 -6.41
N GLY A 331 13.19 -14.54 -5.74
CA GLY A 331 13.58 -15.44 -4.66
C GLY A 331 14.40 -14.72 -3.58
N ARG A 332 15.69 -15.02 -3.46
CA ARG A 332 16.60 -14.42 -2.49
C ARG A 332 17.53 -13.33 -3.07
N SER A 333 17.11 -12.73 -4.16
CA SER A 333 17.89 -11.63 -4.76
C SER A 333 16.97 -10.48 -5.16
N ALA A 334 17.49 -9.26 -5.08
CA ALA A 334 16.83 -8.11 -5.65
C ALA A 334 17.81 -7.32 -6.51
N LEU A 335 17.31 -6.70 -7.56
CA LEU A 335 18.02 -5.79 -8.42
C LEU A 335 17.38 -4.40 -8.30
N ARG A 336 18.15 -3.44 -7.84
CA ARG A 336 17.72 -2.04 -7.86
C ARG A 336 17.98 -1.46 -9.24
N VAL A 337 16.95 -0.88 -9.82
CA VAL A 337 17.04 -0.14 -11.08
C VAL A 337 16.66 1.31 -10.84
N LEU A 338 17.43 2.21 -11.42
CA LEU A 338 17.18 3.66 -11.36
C LEU A 338 17.13 4.19 -12.79
N PRO A 339 16.03 4.91 -13.16
CA PRO A 339 15.91 5.50 -14.50
C PRO A 339 16.93 6.56 -14.80
#